data_2d33fe32769a3ed56ff7b309f0c7f7c1
#
_entry.id   2d33fe32769a3ed56ff7b309f0c7f7c1
#
_cell.length_a   1.000
_cell.length_b   1.000
_cell.length_c   1.000
_cell.angle_alpha   90.00
_cell.angle_beta   90.00
_cell.angle_gamma   90.00
#
_symmetry.space_group_name_H-M   'P 1'
#
loop_
_entity.id
_entity.type
_entity.pdbx_description
1 polymer ?
#
loop_
_entity_poly.entity_id
_entity_poly.type
_entity_poly.pdbx_seq_one_letter_code
_entity_poly.pdbx_strand_id
1 'polypeptide(L)'
;MGKRTNTARWTGKMWRIDVQQDGKRKSFYSSRPGRTGQREANAKADAWLDDGIAARAPRVADAGNLWLHEVEVTTCTTNYRPTESRWRNWILPAIGSRRVNQLTDQDLQEIINAAYAAGRSRKVLKLLAADLRAFCKYCRKAKLSVYIPEDLKIPAGARYKGKTILQPADLVKLFNVDTTTYRGQTVQDEYINAYRFQVLTGLRPGELLGLDWADIHGNTVNVCRSINIIGEETRGKNENAVRSFQLSTLARHVLEEQREATGGVGSVFHILNEQQYYRRWKAYCTANGLTQCSLYELRHTFVSVVKTLPAGEVKDLVGHSEDMDTFGVYSHALTGDAEHTAQAVNGVFLQVLKNA
;
A
#
# COMPACT_ATOMS: atom_id res chain seq x y z
N MET A 1 -32.96 -12.94 4.00
CA MET A 1 -34.28 -13.34 4.51
C MET A 1 -34.90 -14.34 3.56
N GLY A 2 -35.09 -15.58 4.00
CA GLY A 2 -35.85 -16.59 3.29
C GLY A 2 -37.32 -16.16 3.25
N LYS A 3 -37.84 -15.85 2.06
CA LYS A 3 -39.24 -15.47 1.93
C LYS A 3 -40.10 -16.74 1.98
N ARG A 4 -41.02 -16.82 2.94
CA ARG A 4 -42.10 -17.80 2.91
C ARG A 4 -42.92 -17.66 1.62
N THR A 5 -43.31 -18.79 1.07
CA THR A 5 -44.24 -18.86 -0.07
C THR A 5 -45.71 -18.99 0.36
N ASN A 6 -45.93 -19.21 1.69
CA ASN A 6 -47.27 -19.42 2.25
C ASN A 6 -47.43 -18.69 3.60
N THR A 7 -48.66 -18.67 4.12
CA THR A 7 -49.01 -18.08 5.44
C THR A 7 -49.77 -19.09 6.28
N ALA A 8 -49.66 -18.94 7.63
CA ALA A 8 -50.35 -19.81 8.57
C ALA A 8 -51.89 -19.81 8.33
N ARG A 9 -52.47 -20.99 8.37
CA ARG A 9 -53.92 -21.23 8.23
C ARG A 9 -54.50 -21.66 9.55
N TRP A 10 -55.72 -21.28 9.88
CA TRP A 10 -56.44 -21.71 11.06
C TRP A 10 -57.01 -23.12 10.87
N THR A 11 -56.73 -24.03 11.78
CA THR A 11 -57.12 -25.45 11.74
C THR A 11 -58.37 -25.73 12.56
N GLY A 12 -59.08 -24.73 13.05
CA GLY A 12 -60.18 -24.88 14.02
C GLY A 12 -59.74 -24.79 15.48
N LYS A 13 -58.50 -25.11 15.79
CA LYS A 13 -57.90 -25.05 17.14
C LYS A 13 -56.65 -24.20 17.26
N MET A 14 -55.89 -24.10 16.20
CA MET A 14 -54.62 -23.36 16.18
C MET A 14 -54.24 -22.89 14.79
N TRP A 15 -53.42 -21.88 14.69
CA TRP A 15 -52.72 -21.48 13.47
C TRP A 15 -51.62 -22.47 13.18
N ARG A 16 -51.53 -22.98 11.95
CA ARG A 16 -50.48 -23.88 11.47
C ARG A 16 -49.91 -23.38 10.18
N ILE A 17 -48.58 -23.44 10.07
CA ILE A 17 -47.84 -23.23 8.84
C ILE A 17 -46.83 -24.35 8.67
N ASP A 18 -46.76 -24.92 7.47
CA ASP A 18 -45.74 -25.90 7.08
C ASP A 18 -44.78 -25.19 6.11
N VAL A 19 -43.50 -25.25 6.43
CA VAL A 19 -42.42 -24.73 5.59
C VAL A 19 -41.44 -25.86 5.30
N GLN A 20 -40.81 -25.78 4.12
CA GLN A 20 -39.85 -26.75 3.69
C GLN A 20 -38.56 -26.03 3.31
N GLN A 21 -37.43 -26.59 3.76
CA GLN A 21 -36.09 -26.10 3.45
C GLN A 21 -35.16 -27.30 3.37
N ASP A 22 -34.39 -27.45 2.30
CA ASP A 22 -33.41 -28.53 2.06
C ASP A 22 -33.98 -29.95 2.22
N GLY A 23 -35.16 -30.18 1.65
CA GLY A 23 -35.81 -31.47 1.79
C GLY A 23 -36.45 -31.72 3.16
N LYS A 24 -36.18 -30.88 4.15
CA LYS A 24 -36.77 -30.99 5.49
C LYS A 24 -38.02 -30.16 5.59
N ARG A 25 -39.14 -30.80 5.98
CA ARG A 25 -40.41 -30.11 6.24
C ARG A 25 -40.57 -29.92 7.75
N LYS A 26 -41.00 -28.72 8.18
CA LYS A 26 -41.27 -28.39 9.56
C LYS A 26 -42.57 -27.63 9.72
N SER A 27 -43.37 -27.95 10.73
CA SER A 27 -44.63 -27.28 11.04
C SER A 27 -44.47 -26.38 12.25
N PHE A 28 -45.04 -25.20 12.21
CA PHE A 28 -45.08 -24.25 13.32
C PHE A 28 -46.51 -23.88 13.66
N TYR A 29 -46.75 -23.63 14.96
CA TYR A 29 -48.09 -23.49 15.50
C TYR A 29 -48.20 -22.29 16.43
N SER A 30 -49.44 -21.73 16.51
CA SER A 30 -49.85 -20.80 17.57
C SER A 30 -51.31 -21.09 17.96
N SER A 31 -51.55 -21.19 19.22
CA SER A 31 -52.93 -21.41 19.78
C SER A 31 -53.68 -20.10 19.98
N ARG A 32 -53.01 -18.93 19.80
CA ARG A 32 -53.68 -17.64 19.96
C ARG A 32 -54.67 -17.39 18.82
N PRO A 33 -55.93 -17.02 19.11
CA PRO A 33 -56.88 -16.73 18.07
C PRO A 33 -56.56 -15.39 17.34
N GLY A 34 -57.12 -15.22 16.16
CA GLY A 34 -57.04 -13.98 15.36
C GLY A 34 -55.66 -13.70 14.73
N ARG A 35 -55.47 -12.51 14.21
CA ARG A 35 -54.29 -12.11 13.45
C ARG A 35 -52.97 -12.19 14.24
N THR A 36 -53.02 -12.05 15.58
CA THR A 36 -51.87 -12.15 16.44
C THR A 36 -51.28 -13.54 16.41
N GLY A 37 -52.11 -14.58 16.52
CA GLY A 37 -51.68 -15.99 16.46
C GLY A 37 -51.15 -16.35 15.07
N GLN A 38 -51.73 -15.81 14.01
CA GLN A 38 -51.24 -16.00 12.66
C GLN A 38 -49.83 -15.41 12.50
N ARG A 39 -49.63 -14.18 13.00
CA ARG A 39 -48.30 -13.53 12.97
C ARG A 39 -47.25 -14.31 13.77
N GLU A 40 -47.63 -14.85 14.94
CA GLU A 40 -46.73 -15.64 15.78
C GLU A 40 -46.30 -16.94 15.09
N ALA A 41 -47.22 -17.68 14.48
CA ALA A 41 -46.89 -18.92 13.74
C ALA A 41 -45.98 -18.60 12.54
N ASN A 42 -46.28 -17.52 11.81
CA ASN A 42 -45.50 -17.06 10.69
C ASN A 42 -44.07 -16.64 11.13
N ALA A 43 -43.94 -15.90 12.23
CA ALA A 43 -42.63 -15.48 12.77
C ALA A 43 -41.76 -16.66 13.16
N LYS A 44 -42.34 -17.71 13.78
CA LYS A 44 -41.63 -18.95 14.10
C LYS A 44 -41.10 -19.66 12.84
N ALA A 45 -41.91 -19.68 11.78
CA ALA A 45 -41.51 -20.25 10.49
C ALA A 45 -40.41 -19.43 9.81
N ASP A 46 -40.51 -18.10 9.85
CA ASP A 46 -39.49 -17.20 9.30
C ASP A 46 -38.15 -17.36 10.03
N ALA A 47 -38.18 -17.39 11.38
CA ALA A 47 -36.98 -17.61 12.19
C ALA A 47 -36.29 -18.93 11.84
N TRP A 48 -37.05 -20.02 11.66
CA TRP A 48 -36.47 -21.30 11.27
C TRP A 48 -35.88 -21.30 9.85
N LEU A 49 -36.51 -20.62 8.91
CA LEU A 49 -36.01 -20.44 7.53
C LEU A 49 -34.72 -19.60 7.55
N ASP A 50 -34.70 -18.53 8.35
CA ASP A 50 -33.52 -17.65 8.48
C ASP A 50 -32.36 -18.39 9.19
N ASP A 51 -32.64 -19.19 10.25
CA ASP A 51 -31.64 -20.04 10.91
C ASP A 51 -31.04 -21.06 9.94
N GLY A 52 -31.86 -21.66 9.08
CA GLY A 52 -31.40 -22.61 8.07
C GLY A 52 -30.49 -21.96 7.04
N ILE A 53 -30.80 -20.73 6.61
CA ILE A 53 -29.96 -19.93 5.73
C ILE A 53 -28.69 -19.52 6.46
N ALA A 54 -28.79 -19.10 7.71
CA ALA A 54 -27.66 -18.76 8.55
C ALA A 54 -26.70 -19.95 8.71
N ALA A 55 -27.23 -21.15 8.92
CA ALA A 55 -26.45 -22.37 9.06
C ALA A 55 -25.72 -22.80 7.76
N ARG A 56 -26.09 -22.27 6.60
CA ARG A 56 -25.47 -22.59 5.29
C ARG A 56 -24.48 -21.55 4.81
N ALA A 57 -24.47 -20.36 5.39
CA ALA A 57 -23.49 -19.36 4.99
C ALA A 57 -22.08 -19.97 5.12
N PRO A 58 -21.18 -19.75 4.16
CA PRO A 58 -19.83 -20.30 4.19
C PRO A 58 -19.08 -19.79 5.41
N ARG A 59 -18.05 -20.51 5.81
CA ARG A 59 -17.10 -20.01 6.80
C ARG A 59 -16.28 -18.88 6.22
N VAL A 60 -15.81 -18.00 7.08
CA VAL A 60 -14.91 -16.91 6.70
C VAL A 60 -13.67 -17.44 5.98
N ALA A 61 -13.13 -18.59 6.41
CA ALA A 61 -11.99 -19.22 5.75
C ALA A 61 -12.28 -19.55 4.27
N ASP A 62 -13.45 -20.14 3.98
CA ASP A 62 -13.83 -20.55 2.61
C ASP A 62 -14.10 -19.33 1.74
N ALA A 63 -14.89 -18.38 2.23
CA ALA A 63 -15.18 -17.12 1.53
C ALA A 63 -13.93 -16.26 1.35
N GLY A 64 -13.01 -16.30 2.31
CA GLY A 64 -11.74 -15.59 2.27
C GLY A 64 -10.78 -16.09 1.21
N ASN A 65 -10.74 -17.40 0.97
CA ASN A 65 -9.94 -17.96 -0.12
C ASN A 65 -10.45 -17.47 -1.50
N LEU A 66 -11.76 -17.40 -1.68
CA LEU A 66 -12.35 -16.88 -2.91
C LEU A 66 -12.10 -15.37 -3.08
N TRP A 67 -12.19 -14.61 -1.98
CA TRP A 67 -11.87 -13.20 -1.98
C TRP A 67 -10.40 -12.94 -2.29
N LEU A 68 -9.47 -13.69 -1.69
CA LEU A 68 -8.04 -13.57 -1.96
C LEU A 68 -7.72 -13.88 -3.41
N HIS A 69 -8.41 -14.85 -4.01
CA HIS A 69 -8.26 -15.13 -5.44
C HIS A 69 -8.76 -13.96 -6.32
N GLU A 70 -9.91 -13.31 -5.96
CA GLU A 70 -10.34 -12.08 -6.65
C GLU A 70 -9.28 -10.96 -6.51
N VAL A 71 -8.69 -10.78 -5.32
CA VAL A 71 -7.63 -9.79 -5.10
C VAL A 71 -6.39 -10.10 -5.93
N GLU A 72 -5.98 -11.38 -6.04
CA GLU A 72 -4.83 -11.82 -6.82
C GLU A 72 -5.01 -11.51 -8.32
N VAL A 73 -6.19 -11.78 -8.86
CA VAL A 73 -6.50 -11.55 -10.28
C VAL A 73 -6.69 -10.06 -10.61
N THR A 74 -7.21 -9.28 -9.66
CA THR A 74 -7.57 -7.86 -9.90
C THR A 74 -6.51 -6.87 -9.48
N THR A 75 -5.45 -7.30 -8.79
CA THR A 75 -4.40 -6.39 -8.31
C THR A 75 -3.01 -6.91 -8.67
N CYS A 76 -2.00 -6.02 -8.55
CA CYS A 76 -0.61 -6.44 -8.76
C CYS A 76 -0.09 -7.29 -7.58
N THR A 77 0.90 -8.14 -7.86
CA THR A 77 1.54 -9.06 -6.89
C THR A 77 2.05 -8.33 -5.65
N THR A 78 2.55 -7.10 -5.79
CA THR A 78 3.04 -6.27 -4.68
C THR A 78 1.92 -5.77 -3.76
N ASN A 79 0.66 -5.80 -4.18
CA ASN A 79 -0.51 -5.52 -3.34
C ASN A 79 -1.12 -6.82 -2.77
N TYR A 80 -1.21 -7.88 -3.59
CA TYR A 80 -1.76 -9.16 -3.19
C TYR A 80 -0.98 -9.79 -2.01
N ARG A 81 0.35 -9.97 -2.14
CA ARG A 81 1.16 -10.62 -1.10
C ARG A 81 1.04 -10.01 0.31
N PRO A 82 1.10 -8.69 0.51
CA PRO A 82 0.86 -8.09 1.82
C PRO A 82 -0.57 -8.29 2.32
N THR A 83 -1.57 -8.27 1.45
CA THR A 83 -2.98 -8.53 1.80
C THR A 83 -3.17 -9.97 2.25
N GLU A 84 -2.65 -10.94 1.50
CA GLU A 84 -2.63 -12.36 1.87
C GLU A 84 -1.90 -12.59 3.21
N SER A 85 -0.75 -11.95 3.41
CA SER A 85 -0.01 -12.05 4.68
C SER A 85 -0.82 -11.52 5.87
N ARG A 86 -1.52 -10.38 5.73
CA ARG A 86 -2.39 -9.85 6.80
C ARG A 86 -3.58 -10.77 7.04
N TRP A 87 -4.18 -11.32 5.97
CA TRP A 87 -5.25 -12.29 6.08
C TRP A 87 -4.82 -13.52 6.88
N ARG A 88 -3.73 -14.17 6.49
CA ARG A 88 -3.22 -15.40 7.12
C ARG A 88 -2.78 -15.18 8.56
N ASN A 89 -2.14 -14.06 8.87
CA ASN A 89 -1.54 -13.85 10.19
C ASN A 89 -2.51 -13.24 11.21
N TRP A 90 -3.55 -12.53 10.76
CA TRP A 90 -4.44 -11.78 11.67
C TRP A 90 -5.90 -12.13 11.54
N ILE A 91 -6.43 -12.24 10.32
CA ILE A 91 -7.87 -12.40 10.10
C ILE A 91 -8.28 -13.86 10.22
N LEU A 92 -7.64 -14.73 9.46
CA LEU A 92 -7.95 -16.16 9.41
C LEU A 92 -7.89 -16.85 10.79
N PRO A 93 -6.85 -16.63 11.63
CA PRO A 93 -6.79 -17.25 12.96
C PRO A 93 -7.91 -16.78 13.90
N ALA A 94 -8.35 -15.52 13.78
CA ALA A 94 -9.32 -14.93 14.68
C ALA A 94 -10.77 -15.31 14.34
N ILE A 95 -11.14 -15.24 13.06
CA ILE A 95 -12.54 -15.40 12.63
C ILE A 95 -12.76 -16.47 11.55
N GLY A 96 -11.72 -17.17 11.10
CA GLY A 96 -11.79 -18.13 9.98
C GLY A 96 -12.84 -19.25 10.17
N SER A 97 -13.05 -19.69 11.40
CA SER A 97 -14.05 -20.71 11.74
C SER A 97 -15.48 -20.19 11.81
N ARG A 98 -15.68 -18.87 11.92
CA ARG A 98 -17.00 -18.24 11.99
C ARG A 98 -17.71 -18.27 10.63
N ARG A 99 -19.02 -18.12 10.62
CA ARG A 99 -19.81 -17.94 9.40
C ARG A 99 -19.87 -16.47 9.02
N VAL A 100 -19.78 -16.17 7.72
CA VAL A 100 -19.72 -14.79 7.21
C VAL A 100 -20.92 -13.92 7.60
N ASN A 101 -22.10 -14.53 7.78
CA ASN A 101 -23.34 -13.83 8.17
C ASN A 101 -23.51 -13.65 9.69
N GLN A 102 -22.58 -14.16 10.49
CA GLN A 102 -22.55 -14.04 11.95
C GLN A 102 -21.47 -13.05 12.42
N LEU A 103 -20.75 -12.42 11.51
CA LEU A 103 -19.73 -11.43 11.82
C LEU A 103 -20.36 -10.18 12.43
N THR A 104 -19.67 -9.63 13.42
CA THR A 104 -20.04 -8.40 14.12
C THR A 104 -18.88 -7.39 14.09
N ASP A 105 -19.16 -6.11 14.37
CA ASP A 105 -18.11 -5.08 14.51
C ASP A 105 -17.12 -5.43 15.63
N GLN A 106 -17.60 -6.06 16.71
CA GLN A 106 -16.74 -6.50 17.81
C GLN A 106 -15.71 -7.54 17.32
N ASP A 107 -16.12 -8.53 16.54
CA ASP A 107 -15.21 -9.55 16.00
C ASP A 107 -14.09 -8.93 15.17
N LEU A 108 -14.43 -7.95 14.34
CA LEU A 108 -13.47 -7.27 13.49
C LEU A 108 -12.58 -6.31 14.28
N GLN A 109 -13.14 -5.63 15.29
CA GLN A 109 -12.39 -4.73 16.16
C GLN A 109 -11.37 -5.49 17.02
N GLU A 110 -11.70 -6.68 17.50
CA GLU A 110 -10.79 -7.54 18.27
C GLU A 110 -9.52 -7.90 17.48
N ILE A 111 -9.62 -8.10 16.16
CA ILE A 111 -8.47 -8.33 15.27
C ILE A 111 -7.53 -7.12 15.26
N ILE A 112 -8.10 -5.92 15.13
CA ILE A 112 -7.34 -4.66 15.14
C ILE A 112 -6.67 -4.45 16.49
N ASN A 113 -7.40 -4.74 17.59
CA ASN A 113 -6.90 -4.61 18.95
C ASN A 113 -5.76 -5.62 19.24
N ALA A 114 -5.87 -6.85 18.77
CA ALA A 114 -4.82 -7.86 18.88
C ALA A 114 -3.56 -7.46 18.12
N ALA A 115 -3.71 -6.94 16.90
CA ALA A 115 -2.59 -6.42 16.13
C ALA A 115 -1.93 -5.19 16.80
N TYR A 116 -2.72 -4.33 17.43
CA TYR A 116 -2.23 -3.21 18.22
C TYR A 116 -1.45 -3.66 19.45
N ALA A 117 -1.98 -4.61 20.22
CA ALA A 117 -1.31 -5.21 21.38
C ALA A 117 0.03 -5.87 21.00
N ALA A 118 0.11 -6.46 19.79
CA ALA A 118 1.36 -6.97 19.21
C ALA A 118 2.31 -5.88 18.67
N GLY A 119 2.06 -4.60 18.95
CA GLY A 119 2.92 -3.47 18.60
C GLY A 119 2.95 -3.10 17.12
N ARG A 120 1.93 -3.48 16.34
CA ARG A 120 1.87 -3.12 14.92
C ARG A 120 1.65 -1.62 14.73
N SER A 121 2.26 -1.07 13.67
CA SER A 121 2.17 0.36 13.38
C SER A 121 0.76 0.80 12.97
N ARG A 122 0.43 2.07 13.17
CA ARG A 122 -0.84 2.69 12.73
C ARG A 122 -1.15 2.43 11.25
N LYS A 123 -0.12 2.40 10.39
CA LYS A 123 -0.27 2.06 8.97
C LYS A 123 -0.77 0.63 8.79
N VAL A 124 -0.18 -0.34 9.48
CA VAL A 124 -0.60 -1.75 9.38
C VAL A 124 -2.03 -1.93 9.89
N LEU A 125 -2.39 -1.28 11.00
CA LEU A 125 -3.76 -1.33 11.55
C LEU A 125 -4.78 -0.74 10.57
N LYS A 126 -4.46 0.39 9.92
CA LYS A 126 -5.33 0.97 8.87
C LYS A 126 -5.51 0.03 7.68
N LEU A 127 -4.45 -0.62 7.22
CA LEU A 127 -4.51 -1.59 6.12
C LEU A 127 -5.34 -2.82 6.53
N LEU A 128 -5.18 -3.31 7.75
CA LEU A 128 -5.97 -4.43 8.27
C LEU A 128 -7.46 -4.08 8.33
N ALA A 129 -7.82 -2.89 8.81
CA ALA A 129 -9.20 -2.39 8.79
C ALA A 129 -9.76 -2.25 7.35
N ALA A 130 -8.92 -1.84 6.41
CA ALA A 130 -9.30 -1.76 4.99
C ALA A 130 -9.56 -3.15 4.39
N ASP A 131 -8.71 -4.14 4.69
CA ASP A 131 -8.88 -5.52 4.24
C ASP A 131 -10.18 -6.12 4.81
N LEU A 132 -10.48 -5.90 6.10
CA LEU A 132 -11.73 -6.35 6.74
C LEU A 132 -12.96 -5.75 6.06
N ARG A 133 -12.94 -4.44 5.76
CA ARG A 133 -14.04 -3.78 5.03
C ARG A 133 -14.17 -4.30 3.60
N ALA A 134 -13.04 -4.53 2.92
CA ALA A 134 -13.02 -5.06 1.54
C ALA A 134 -13.58 -6.49 1.50
N PHE A 135 -13.20 -7.35 2.44
CA PHE A 135 -13.75 -8.70 2.58
C PHE A 135 -15.27 -8.69 2.84
N CYS A 136 -15.74 -7.86 3.78
CA CYS A 136 -17.19 -7.72 4.02
C CYS A 136 -17.94 -7.18 2.79
N LYS A 137 -17.32 -6.26 2.04
CA LYS A 137 -17.89 -5.77 0.74
C LYS A 137 -17.97 -6.90 -0.29
N TYR A 138 -16.94 -7.74 -0.39
CA TYR A 138 -16.96 -8.94 -1.23
C TYR A 138 -18.10 -9.88 -0.84
N CYS A 139 -18.25 -10.22 0.45
CA CYS A 139 -19.31 -11.09 0.93
C CYS A 139 -20.71 -10.56 0.58
N ARG A 140 -20.94 -9.24 0.63
CA ARG A 140 -22.20 -8.63 0.20
C ARG A 140 -22.42 -8.76 -1.30
N LYS A 141 -21.40 -8.48 -2.10
CA LYS A 141 -21.43 -8.60 -3.57
C LYS A 141 -21.74 -10.03 -4.01
N ALA A 142 -21.15 -11.01 -3.32
CA ALA A 142 -21.38 -12.44 -3.52
C ALA A 142 -22.70 -12.95 -2.87
N LYS A 143 -23.49 -12.07 -2.24
CA LYS A 143 -24.76 -12.41 -1.54
C LYS A 143 -24.59 -13.42 -0.41
N LEU A 144 -23.43 -13.49 0.20
CA LEU A 144 -23.11 -14.37 1.32
C LEU A 144 -23.47 -13.75 2.68
N SER A 145 -23.54 -12.44 2.77
CA SER A 145 -23.89 -11.67 3.96
C SER A 145 -24.47 -10.30 3.56
N VAL A 146 -25.24 -9.70 4.45
CA VAL A 146 -25.71 -8.30 4.33
C VAL A 146 -24.95 -7.36 5.27
N TYR A 147 -24.04 -7.89 6.07
CA TYR A 147 -23.33 -7.16 7.10
C TYR A 147 -22.39 -6.08 6.52
N ILE A 148 -22.46 -4.90 7.11
CA ILE A 148 -21.61 -3.75 6.80
C ILE A 148 -20.87 -3.36 8.08
N PRO A 149 -19.53 -3.41 8.12
CA PRO A 149 -18.79 -2.88 9.25
C PRO A 149 -18.98 -1.36 9.34
N GLU A 150 -19.48 -0.86 10.49
CA GLU A 150 -19.78 0.57 10.65
C GLU A 150 -18.56 1.32 11.22
N ASP A 151 -18.06 0.94 12.39
CA ASP A 151 -17.09 1.76 13.14
C ASP A 151 -15.85 0.98 13.59
N LEU A 152 -14.98 0.65 12.66
CA LEU A 152 -13.67 0.06 13.00
C LEU A 152 -12.68 1.17 13.40
N LYS A 153 -12.31 1.21 14.68
CA LYS A 153 -11.43 2.24 15.27
C LYS A 153 -9.98 1.81 15.30
N ILE A 154 -9.10 2.72 14.92
CA ILE A 154 -7.66 2.54 15.10
C ILE A 154 -7.27 3.16 16.44
N PRO A 155 -6.68 2.40 17.39
CA PRO A 155 -6.29 2.93 18.70
C PRO A 155 -5.44 4.21 18.59
N ALA A 156 -5.75 5.22 19.39
CA ALA A 156 -5.07 6.52 19.36
C ALA A 156 -3.57 6.41 19.62
N GLY A 157 -3.16 5.50 20.53
CA GLY A 157 -1.76 5.21 20.87
C GLY A 157 -1.01 4.38 19.82
N ALA A 158 -1.62 4.07 18.67
CA ALA A 158 -0.93 3.30 17.63
C ALA A 158 0.30 4.03 17.09
N ARG A 159 1.45 3.33 17.09
CA ARG A 159 2.76 3.88 16.70
C ARG A 159 2.70 4.51 15.30
N TYR A 160 3.01 5.78 15.25
CA TYR A 160 3.26 6.51 14.01
C TYR A 160 4.77 6.74 13.87
N LYS A 161 5.34 6.28 12.76
CA LYS A 161 6.73 6.61 12.41
C LYS A 161 6.67 7.74 11.37
N GLY A 162 7.12 8.92 11.77
CA GLY A 162 7.34 10.03 10.84
C GLY A 162 8.37 9.66 9.77
N LYS A 163 8.45 10.47 8.73
CA LYS A 163 9.50 10.34 7.72
C LYS A 163 10.81 10.88 8.28
N THR A 164 11.90 10.17 8.01
CA THR A 164 13.25 10.59 8.35
C THR A 164 13.93 11.09 7.08
N ILE A 165 14.60 12.22 7.14
CA ILE A 165 15.36 12.79 6.02
C ILE A 165 16.81 12.98 6.44
N LEU A 166 17.72 12.96 5.47
CA LEU A 166 19.12 13.36 5.69
C LEU A 166 19.18 14.85 5.99
N GLN A 167 19.96 15.20 6.99
CA GLN A 167 20.22 16.59 7.37
C GLN A 167 21.40 17.14 6.53
N PRO A 168 21.63 18.46 6.49
CA PRO A 168 22.74 19.05 5.75
C PRO A 168 24.11 18.39 6.05
N ALA A 169 24.42 18.13 7.31
CA ALA A 169 25.66 17.44 7.70
C ALA A 169 25.75 16.00 7.15
N ASP A 170 24.63 15.28 7.04
CA ASP A 170 24.60 13.94 6.41
C ASP A 170 24.87 14.06 4.91
N LEU A 171 24.32 15.08 4.24
CA LEU A 171 24.54 15.33 2.80
C LEU A 171 26.02 15.65 2.54
N VAL A 172 26.64 16.49 3.34
CA VAL A 172 28.09 16.76 3.22
C VAL A 172 28.90 15.48 3.32
N LYS A 173 28.59 14.61 4.29
CA LYS A 173 29.27 13.31 4.41
C LYS A 173 29.02 12.43 3.18
N LEU A 174 27.78 12.33 2.71
CA LEU A 174 27.41 11.53 1.53
C LEU A 174 28.19 11.96 0.27
N PHE A 175 28.45 13.25 0.11
CA PHE A 175 29.18 13.76 -1.04
C PHE A 175 30.71 13.76 -0.87
N ASN A 176 31.25 13.58 0.34
CA ASN A 176 32.68 13.59 0.59
C ASN A 176 33.27 12.24 0.99
N VAL A 177 32.44 11.23 1.30
CA VAL A 177 32.92 9.91 1.75
C VAL A 177 32.44 8.83 0.81
N ASP A 178 33.37 8.13 0.16
CA ASP A 178 33.09 7.09 -0.83
C ASP A 178 33.19 5.68 -0.27
N THR A 179 33.59 5.56 0.99
CA THR A 179 33.90 4.26 1.59
C THR A 179 32.85 3.80 2.59
N THR A 180 32.77 2.51 2.75
CA THR A 180 31.93 1.83 3.75
C THR A 180 32.73 0.75 4.48
N THR A 181 32.18 0.21 5.57
CA THR A 181 32.77 -0.94 6.25
C THR A 181 32.10 -2.23 5.75
N TYR A 182 32.88 -3.11 5.17
CA TYR A 182 32.45 -4.44 4.75
C TYR A 182 33.36 -5.51 5.35
N ARG A 183 32.80 -6.47 6.10
CA ARG A 183 33.54 -7.53 6.80
C ARG A 183 34.72 -7.01 7.65
N GLY A 184 34.50 -5.88 8.32
CA GLY A 184 35.53 -5.26 9.18
C GLY A 184 36.61 -4.46 8.45
N GLN A 185 36.57 -4.36 7.13
CA GLN A 185 37.50 -3.59 6.32
C GLN A 185 36.83 -2.36 5.72
N THR A 186 37.54 -1.26 5.60
CA THR A 186 37.12 -0.08 4.85
C THR A 186 37.33 -0.35 3.36
N VAL A 187 36.24 -0.29 2.59
CA VAL A 187 36.23 -0.52 1.14
C VAL A 187 35.46 0.59 0.43
N GLN A 188 35.75 0.81 -0.84
CA GLN A 188 34.94 1.66 -1.71
C GLN A 188 33.49 1.16 -1.73
N ASP A 189 32.51 2.04 -1.58
CA ASP A 189 31.10 1.63 -1.68
C ASP A 189 30.66 1.58 -3.15
N GLU A 190 30.30 0.41 -3.63
CA GLU A 190 29.92 0.17 -5.03
C GLU A 190 28.67 0.93 -5.47
N TYR A 191 27.82 1.39 -4.51
CA TYR A 191 26.59 2.11 -4.79
C TYR A 191 26.62 3.58 -4.40
N ILE A 192 27.79 4.14 -4.09
CA ILE A 192 27.89 5.53 -3.64
C ILE A 192 27.27 6.51 -4.64
N ASN A 193 27.52 6.32 -5.94
CA ASN A 193 26.96 7.16 -6.98
C ASN A 193 25.44 6.96 -7.12
N ALA A 194 24.93 5.76 -6.85
CA ALA A 194 23.47 5.51 -6.82
C ALA A 194 22.78 6.29 -5.69
N TYR A 195 23.37 6.33 -4.49
CA TYR A 195 22.82 7.11 -3.36
C TYR A 195 22.86 8.60 -3.65
N ARG A 196 23.98 9.13 -4.16
CA ARG A 196 24.16 10.52 -4.56
C ARG A 196 23.15 10.91 -5.63
N PHE A 197 23.04 10.11 -6.69
CA PHE A 197 22.13 10.36 -7.78
C PHE A 197 20.67 10.34 -7.33
N GLN A 198 20.29 9.37 -6.48
CA GLN A 198 18.94 9.28 -5.96
C GLN A 198 18.55 10.50 -5.12
N VAL A 199 19.45 11.02 -4.30
CA VAL A 199 19.17 12.22 -3.48
C VAL A 199 19.17 13.51 -4.30
N LEU A 200 19.89 13.56 -5.43
CA LEU A 200 19.94 14.72 -6.33
C LEU A 200 18.76 14.81 -7.31
N THR A 201 18.08 13.69 -7.55
CA THR A 201 17.00 13.59 -8.57
C THR A 201 15.65 13.24 -7.96
N GLY A 202 15.61 12.77 -6.73
CA GLY A 202 14.38 12.32 -6.09
C GLY A 202 13.74 11.10 -6.73
N LEU A 203 14.45 10.30 -7.51
CA LEU A 203 13.95 9.06 -8.10
C LEU A 203 13.48 8.07 -7.01
N ARG A 204 12.39 7.35 -7.33
CA ARG A 204 11.98 6.22 -6.48
C ARG A 204 13.03 5.11 -6.58
N PRO A 205 13.24 4.28 -5.55
CA PRO A 205 14.23 3.19 -5.62
C PRO A 205 14.05 2.30 -6.87
N GLY A 206 12.82 1.91 -7.17
CA GLY A 206 12.55 1.09 -8.35
C GLY A 206 12.79 1.81 -9.69
N GLU A 207 12.60 3.12 -9.78
CA GLU A 207 12.93 3.94 -10.95
C GLU A 207 14.46 3.99 -11.15
N LEU A 208 15.20 4.15 -10.05
CA LEU A 208 16.66 4.12 -10.09
C LEU A 208 17.20 2.75 -10.56
N LEU A 209 16.61 1.65 -10.06
CA LEU A 209 16.98 0.30 -10.47
C LEU A 209 16.66 0.03 -11.94
N GLY A 210 15.60 0.62 -12.46
CA GLY A 210 15.17 0.47 -13.85
C GLY A 210 15.88 1.42 -14.83
N LEU A 211 16.76 2.31 -14.35
CA LEU A 211 17.43 3.28 -15.20
C LEU A 211 18.53 2.62 -16.03
N ASP A 212 18.47 2.80 -17.34
CA ASP A 212 19.45 2.31 -18.32
C ASP A 212 20.19 3.49 -18.97
N TRP A 213 21.42 3.24 -19.44
CA TRP A 213 22.18 4.26 -20.17
C TRP A 213 21.49 4.74 -21.43
N ALA A 214 20.67 3.90 -22.05
CA ALA A 214 19.83 4.27 -23.19
C ALA A 214 18.72 5.28 -22.86
N ASP A 215 18.40 5.49 -21.55
CA ASP A 215 17.42 6.48 -21.12
C ASP A 215 18.02 7.88 -20.92
N ILE A 216 19.35 8.00 -21.08
CA ILE A 216 20.09 9.25 -20.83
C ILE A 216 20.54 9.87 -22.15
N HIS A 217 19.94 11.01 -22.50
CA HIS A 217 20.21 11.73 -23.72
C HIS A 217 20.79 13.12 -23.43
N GLY A 218 22.11 13.25 -23.51
CA GLY A 218 22.80 14.47 -23.10
C GLY A 218 22.54 14.81 -21.63
N ASN A 219 21.83 15.89 -21.37
CA ASN A 219 21.46 16.33 -20.01
C ASN A 219 20.07 15.85 -19.56
N THR A 220 19.34 15.12 -20.41
CA THR A 220 17.97 14.69 -20.13
C THR A 220 17.93 13.22 -19.72
N VAL A 221 17.20 12.93 -18.67
CA VAL A 221 16.86 11.56 -18.21
C VAL A 221 15.40 11.28 -18.49
N ASN A 222 15.14 10.13 -19.11
CA ASN A 222 13.81 9.60 -19.35
C ASN A 222 13.52 8.50 -18.32
N VAL A 223 12.57 8.73 -17.42
CA VAL A 223 12.10 7.69 -16.49
C VAL A 223 10.92 7.00 -17.14
N CYS A 224 11.14 5.80 -17.68
CA CYS A 224 10.13 5.05 -18.43
C CYS A 224 9.76 3.71 -17.80
N ARG A 225 10.54 3.23 -16.82
CA ARG A 225 10.33 1.94 -16.15
C ARG A 225 10.68 1.99 -14.67
N SER A 226 10.20 0.99 -13.95
CA SER A 226 10.51 0.79 -12.52
C SER A 226 10.61 -0.70 -12.24
N ILE A 227 11.64 -1.14 -11.53
CA ILE A 227 11.79 -2.52 -11.07
C ILE A 227 11.24 -2.59 -9.64
N ASN A 228 10.26 -3.46 -9.43
CA ASN A 228 9.65 -3.63 -8.11
C ASN A 228 10.49 -4.57 -7.21
N ILE A 229 10.09 -4.67 -5.92
CA ILE A 229 10.84 -5.45 -4.90
C ILE A 229 10.96 -6.94 -5.21
N ILE A 230 10.16 -7.47 -6.14
CA ILE A 230 10.23 -8.87 -6.59
C ILE A 230 10.96 -9.02 -7.94
N GLY A 231 11.54 -7.94 -8.44
CA GLY A 231 12.36 -7.95 -9.66
C GLY A 231 11.56 -7.82 -10.96
N GLU A 232 10.26 -7.54 -10.91
CA GLU A 232 9.45 -7.34 -12.12
C GLU A 232 9.59 -5.91 -12.62
N GLU A 233 9.79 -5.76 -13.93
CA GLU A 233 9.73 -4.47 -14.60
C GLU A 233 8.28 -4.00 -14.76
N THR A 234 8.03 -2.75 -14.44
CA THR A 234 6.74 -2.10 -14.55
C THR A 234 6.89 -0.71 -15.16
N ARG A 235 5.85 -0.17 -15.78
CA ARG A 235 5.83 1.23 -16.25
C ARG A 235 5.75 2.26 -15.12
N GLY A 236 5.82 1.80 -13.86
CA GLY A 236 5.64 2.65 -12.68
C GLY A 236 4.21 2.63 -12.14
N LYS A 237 3.99 3.31 -11.02
CA LYS A 237 2.75 3.20 -10.24
C LYS A 237 1.57 3.98 -10.83
N ASN A 238 1.82 5.04 -11.59
CA ASN A 238 0.83 5.98 -12.15
C ASN A 238 1.29 6.40 -13.54
N GLU A 239 0.41 6.97 -14.36
CA GLU A 239 0.73 7.54 -15.68
C GLU A 239 1.85 8.60 -15.60
N ASN A 240 1.85 9.42 -14.55
CA ASN A 240 2.88 10.43 -14.28
C ASN A 240 4.25 9.83 -13.83
N ALA A 241 4.35 8.51 -13.72
CA ALA A 241 5.65 7.87 -13.45
C ALA A 241 6.59 7.95 -14.65
N VAL A 242 6.04 7.95 -15.87
CA VAL A 242 6.79 8.18 -17.09
C VAL A 242 6.98 9.69 -17.27
N ARG A 243 8.21 10.14 -17.20
CA ARG A 243 8.57 11.56 -17.29
C ARG A 243 10.00 11.74 -17.77
N SER A 244 10.29 12.93 -18.25
CA SER A 244 11.64 13.37 -18.61
C SER A 244 11.98 14.64 -17.83
N PHE A 245 13.21 14.75 -17.39
CA PHE A 245 13.71 15.95 -16.73
C PHE A 245 15.19 16.19 -17.04
N GLN A 246 15.64 17.43 -16.90
CA GLN A 246 17.03 17.79 -17.06
C GLN A 246 17.81 17.61 -15.74
N LEU A 247 19.03 17.12 -15.89
CA LEU A 247 19.96 16.92 -14.79
C LEU A 247 20.60 18.22 -14.33
N SER A 248 20.67 18.43 -13.03
CA SER A 248 21.54 19.44 -12.44
C SER A 248 23.02 19.12 -12.71
N THR A 249 23.89 20.12 -12.63
CA THR A 249 25.33 19.93 -12.84
C THR A 249 25.92 18.87 -11.90
N LEU A 250 25.50 18.86 -10.61
CA LEU A 250 25.93 17.84 -9.66
C LEU A 250 25.49 16.42 -10.05
N ALA A 251 24.24 16.28 -10.52
CA ALA A 251 23.73 14.97 -10.95
C ALA A 251 24.43 14.46 -12.21
N ARG A 252 24.80 15.35 -13.14
CA ARG A 252 25.61 14.98 -14.32
C ARG A 252 26.98 14.48 -13.94
N HIS A 253 27.65 15.18 -13.02
CA HIS A 253 28.97 14.77 -12.55
C HIS A 253 28.95 13.37 -11.92
N VAL A 254 27.96 13.08 -11.10
CA VAL A 254 27.77 11.72 -10.54
C VAL A 254 27.56 10.67 -11.64
N LEU A 255 26.83 10.99 -12.71
CA LEU A 255 26.67 10.07 -13.85
C LEU A 255 27.95 9.91 -14.69
N GLU A 256 28.75 10.96 -14.83
CA GLU A 256 30.06 10.89 -15.49
C GLU A 256 30.99 9.93 -14.75
N GLU A 257 31.13 10.10 -13.43
CA GLU A 257 31.87 9.15 -12.57
C GLU A 257 31.33 7.71 -12.67
N GLN A 258 30.00 7.55 -12.69
CA GLN A 258 29.37 6.24 -12.82
C GLN A 258 29.65 5.61 -14.19
N ARG A 259 29.67 6.40 -15.25
CA ARG A 259 29.98 5.93 -16.61
C ARG A 259 31.43 5.44 -16.72
N GLU A 260 32.36 6.16 -16.11
CA GLU A 260 33.77 5.73 -16.05
C GLU A 260 33.90 4.41 -15.27
N ALA A 261 33.16 4.25 -14.17
CA ALA A 261 33.21 3.04 -13.37
C ALA A 261 32.56 1.82 -14.03
N THR A 262 31.53 2.00 -14.89
CA THR A 262 30.73 0.90 -15.44
C THR A 262 30.82 0.70 -16.95
N GLY A 263 31.50 1.58 -17.65
CA GLY A 263 31.63 1.55 -19.12
C GLY A 263 30.43 2.07 -19.88
N GLY A 264 29.37 2.55 -19.22
CA GLY A 264 28.25 3.28 -19.85
C GLY A 264 27.31 2.42 -20.69
N VAL A 265 27.17 1.12 -20.40
CA VAL A 265 26.30 0.19 -21.13
C VAL A 265 25.33 -0.53 -20.20
N GLY A 266 24.08 -0.70 -20.62
CA GLY A 266 23.03 -1.37 -19.86
C GLY A 266 22.57 -0.57 -18.64
N SER A 267 22.26 -1.24 -17.53
CA SER A 267 21.83 -0.60 -16.30
C SER A 267 22.87 0.40 -15.76
N VAL A 268 22.43 1.60 -15.40
CA VAL A 268 23.34 2.67 -14.94
C VAL A 268 24.09 2.28 -13.66
N PHE A 269 23.40 1.72 -12.66
CA PHE A 269 23.98 1.47 -11.34
C PHE A 269 24.27 0.01 -11.03
N HIS A 270 23.97 -0.92 -11.95
CA HIS A 270 24.21 -2.37 -11.79
C HIS A 270 23.68 -2.95 -10.46
N ILE A 271 22.56 -2.40 -9.96
CA ILE A 271 21.95 -2.83 -8.69
C ILE A 271 21.20 -4.14 -8.92
N LEU A 272 21.60 -5.21 -8.23
CA LEU A 272 20.99 -6.53 -8.39
C LEU A 272 19.51 -6.56 -8.00
N ASN A 273 19.16 -5.97 -6.87
CA ASN A 273 17.77 -5.85 -6.38
C ASN A 273 17.67 -4.80 -5.27
N GLU A 274 16.44 -4.34 -4.99
CA GLU A 274 16.16 -3.31 -3.99
C GLU A 274 16.58 -3.74 -2.57
N GLN A 275 16.50 -5.04 -2.25
CA GLN A 275 16.87 -5.53 -0.90
C GLN A 275 18.37 -5.42 -0.66
N GLN A 276 19.19 -5.76 -1.66
CA GLN A 276 20.65 -5.60 -1.56
C GLN A 276 21.01 -4.12 -1.47
N TYR A 277 20.43 -3.29 -2.33
CA TYR A 277 20.63 -1.85 -2.34
C TYR A 277 20.31 -1.23 -0.98
N TYR A 278 19.16 -1.61 -0.38
CA TYR A 278 18.79 -1.15 0.96
C TYR A 278 19.75 -1.63 2.06
N ARG A 279 20.21 -2.88 2.02
CA ARG A 279 21.18 -3.39 2.99
C ARG A 279 22.52 -2.64 2.91
N ARG A 280 23.00 -2.36 1.69
CA ARG A 280 24.23 -1.60 1.45
C ARG A 280 24.08 -0.16 1.93
N TRP A 281 22.97 0.48 1.60
CA TRP A 281 22.65 1.82 2.12
C TRP A 281 22.70 1.87 3.65
N LYS A 282 22.07 0.94 4.34
CA LYS A 282 22.11 0.87 5.80
C LYS A 282 23.53 0.69 6.34
N ALA A 283 24.33 -0.16 5.71
CA ALA A 283 25.72 -0.38 6.09
C ALA A 283 26.55 0.90 5.93
N TYR A 284 26.38 1.60 4.79
CA TYR A 284 27.01 2.89 4.53
C TYR A 284 26.62 3.94 5.58
N CYS A 285 25.33 4.10 5.89
CA CYS A 285 24.87 5.02 6.93
C CYS A 285 25.49 4.70 8.30
N THR A 286 25.56 3.41 8.66
CA THR A 286 26.14 2.98 9.95
C THR A 286 27.64 3.27 10.00
N ALA A 287 28.37 2.92 8.94
CA ALA A 287 29.83 3.10 8.87
C ALA A 287 30.24 4.57 8.98
N ASN A 288 29.45 5.47 8.39
CA ASN A 288 29.77 6.89 8.28
C ASN A 288 28.97 7.78 9.26
N GLY A 289 28.18 7.18 10.17
CA GLY A 289 27.40 7.92 11.16
C GLY A 289 26.38 8.88 10.54
N LEU A 290 25.71 8.44 9.45
CA LEU A 290 24.60 9.16 8.85
C LEU A 290 23.28 8.79 9.54
N THR A 291 22.32 9.70 9.46
CA THR A 291 20.95 9.45 9.86
C THR A 291 20.37 8.22 9.15
N GLN A 292 19.89 7.24 9.92
CA GLN A 292 19.33 6.01 9.37
C GLN A 292 17.96 6.30 8.74
N CYS A 293 17.90 6.25 7.43
CA CYS A 293 16.67 6.43 6.66
C CYS A 293 16.52 5.31 5.59
N SER A 294 15.30 5.14 5.07
CA SER A 294 15.05 4.21 3.98
C SER A 294 15.44 4.83 2.63
N LEU A 295 15.64 4.00 1.60
CA LEU A 295 15.88 4.47 0.23
C LEU A 295 14.78 5.42 -0.29
N TYR A 296 13.53 5.16 0.08
CA TYR A 296 12.44 6.06 -0.28
C TYR A 296 12.53 7.42 0.43
N GLU A 297 13.16 7.47 1.60
CA GLU A 297 13.40 8.71 2.35
C GLU A 297 14.52 9.57 1.75
N LEU A 298 15.37 9.03 0.86
CA LEU A 298 16.27 9.86 0.02
C LEU A 298 15.48 10.78 -0.92
N ARG A 299 14.37 10.28 -1.46
CA ARG A 299 13.43 11.12 -2.23
C ARG A 299 12.74 12.17 -1.35
N HIS A 300 12.37 11.83 -0.12
CA HIS A 300 11.85 12.83 0.82
C HIS A 300 12.90 13.89 1.17
N THR A 301 14.18 13.49 1.25
CA THR A 301 15.31 14.42 1.42
C THR A 301 15.38 15.38 0.23
N PHE A 302 15.38 14.86 -1.01
CA PHE A 302 15.35 15.72 -2.22
C PHE A 302 14.23 16.74 -2.16
N VAL A 303 12.98 16.30 -1.98
CA VAL A 303 11.82 17.20 -1.89
C VAL A 303 11.97 18.25 -0.78
N SER A 304 12.55 17.87 0.35
CA SER A 304 12.79 18.78 1.48
C SER A 304 13.90 19.79 1.20
N VAL A 305 14.93 19.41 0.46
CA VAL A 305 16.02 20.30 0.04
C VAL A 305 15.50 21.33 -0.96
N VAL A 306 14.76 20.88 -1.97
CA VAL A 306 14.25 21.76 -3.05
C VAL A 306 12.91 22.42 -2.74
N LYS A 307 12.45 22.42 -1.49
CA LYS A 307 11.15 22.96 -1.06
C LYS A 307 10.94 24.45 -1.35
N THR A 308 12.02 25.18 -1.60
CA THR A 308 12.00 26.61 -1.95
C THR A 308 11.68 26.87 -3.42
N LEU A 309 11.78 25.82 -4.27
CA LEU A 309 11.38 25.90 -5.66
C LEU A 309 9.85 25.91 -5.79
N PRO A 310 9.29 26.43 -6.89
CA PRO A 310 7.86 26.37 -7.13
C PRO A 310 7.32 24.94 -7.05
N ALA A 311 6.20 24.75 -6.36
CA ALA A 311 5.63 23.43 -6.09
C ALA A 311 5.33 22.64 -7.38
N GLY A 312 4.92 23.31 -8.47
CA GLY A 312 4.71 22.70 -9.78
C GLY A 312 6.00 22.07 -10.34
N GLU A 313 7.12 22.78 -10.33
CA GLU A 313 8.41 22.29 -10.82
C GLU A 313 8.89 21.06 -10.03
N VAL A 314 8.79 21.11 -8.69
CA VAL A 314 9.14 19.96 -7.85
C VAL A 314 8.24 18.75 -8.12
N LYS A 315 6.95 18.98 -8.37
CA LYS A 315 5.98 17.95 -8.70
C LYS A 315 6.31 17.23 -10.00
N ASP A 316 6.67 17.98 -11.02
CA ASP A 316 7.06 17.45 -12.34
C ASP A 316 8.35 16.61 -12.24
N LEU A 317 9.36 17.13 -11.52
CA LEU A 317 10.60 16.39 -11.26
C LEU A 317 10.36 15.02 -10.59
N VAL A 318 9.47 14.97 -9.59
CA VAL A 318 9.24 13.74 -8.83
C VAL A 318 8.09 12.88 -9.38
N GLY A 319 7.28 13.34 -10.33
CA GLY A 319 6.16 12.60 -10.90
C GLY A 319 5.10 12.28 -9.83
N HIS A 320 4.56 13.30 -9.16
CA HIS A 320 3.39 13.18 -8.28
C HIS A 320 2.10 13.28 -9.10
N SER A 321 1.04 12.59 -8.68
CA SER A 321 -0.29 12.74 -9.29
C SER A 321 -0.90 14.10 -8.95
N GLU A 322 -1.77 14.61 -9.82
CA GLU A 322 -2.46 15.90 -9.67
C GLU A 322 -3.25 16.02 -8.36
N ASP A 323 -3.86 14.94 -7.91
CA ASP A 323 -4.68 14.88 -6.69
C ASP A 323 -3.91 15.05 -5.37
N MET A 324 -2.56 15.10 -5.40
CA MET A 324 -1.75 15.23 -4.18
C MET A 324 -1.43 16.68 -3.81
N ASP A 325 -1.92 17.67 -4.57
CA ASP A 325 -1.56 19.07 -4.32
C ASP A 325 -2.70 20.06 -4.61
N THR A 326 -2.89 21.04 -3.69
CA THR A 326 -3.89 22.10 -3.77
C THR A 326 -3.58 23.14 -4.86
N PHE A 327 -2.38 23.12 -5.47
CA PHE A 327 -1.90 24.09 -6.45
C PHE A 327 -1.83 23.57 -7.89
N GLY A 328 -2.26 22.31 -8.14
CA GLY A 328 -2.02 21.55 -9.38
C GLY A 328 -2.79 21.94 -10.64
N VAL A 329 -3.38 23.13 -10.77
CA VAL A 329 -4.36 23.33 -11.84
C VAL A 329 -3.84 24.02 -13.10
N TYR A 330 -2.80 24.83 -13.13
CA TYR A 330 -2.44 25.59 -14.35
C TYR A 330 -0.95 25.96 -14.45
N SER A 331 -0.04 25.05 -14.72
CA SER A 331 1.22 25.45 -15.34
C SER A 331 1.51 24.55 -16.54
N HIS A 332 1.38 25.13 -17.74
CA HIS A 332 1.96 24.54 -18.94
C HIS A 332 3.45 24.89 -18.94
N ALA A 333 4.32 23.88 -19.08
CA ALA A 333 5.75 24.09 -19.17
C ALA A 333 6.08 24.97 -20.39
N LEU A 334 6.90 26.00 -20.16
CA LEU A 334 7.44 26.86 -21.24
C LEU A 334 8.77 26.28 -21.77
N THR A 335 9.15 26.65 -22.98
CA THR A 335 10.45 26.27 -23.52
C THR A 335 11.56 26.85 -22.64
N GLY A 336 12.45 25.99 -22.10
CA GLY A 336 13.53 26.39 -21.20
C GLY A 336 13.26 26.14 -19.70
N ASP A 337 12.01 25.87 -19.27
CA ASP A 337 11.69 25.64 -17.86
C ASP A 337 12.49 24.48 -17.25
N ALA A 338 12.65 23.37 -17.99
CA ALA A 338 13.39 22.21 -17.51
C ALA A 338 14.88 22.53 -17.23
N GLU A 339 15.50 23.36 -18.06
CA GLU A 339 16.89 23.80 -17.88
C GLU A 339 17.01 24.77 -16.69
N HIS A 340 16.08 25.72 -16.57
CA HIS A 340 16.01 26.65 -15.45
C HIS A 340 15.82 25.89 -14.12
N THR A 341 14.90 24.93 -14.08
CA THR A 341 14.66 24.09 -12.91
C THR A 341 15.91 23.28 -12.53
N ALA A 342 16.62 22.71 -13.50
CA ALA A 342 17.86 21.97 -13.22
C ALA A 342 18.95 22.86 -12.60
N GLN A 343 19.09 24.11 -13.09
CA GLN A 343 20.01 25.11 -12.52
C GLN A 343 19.60 25.51 -11.11
N ALA A 344 18.31 25.71 -10.85
CA ALA A 344 17.78 26.05 -9.53
C ALA A 344 17.99 24.92 -8.52
N VAL A 345 17.75 23.65 -8.90
CA VAL A 345 18.07 22.46 -8.08
C VAL A 345 19.56 22.44 -7.71
N ASN A 346 20.43 22.66 -8.70
CA ASN A 346 21.88 22.70 -8.47
C ASN A 346 22.26 23.80 -7.48
N GLY A 347 21.72 25.01 -7.61
CA GLY A 347 21.96 26.14 -6.72
C GLY A 347 21.58 25.84 -5.27
N VAL A 348 20.41 25.23 -5.03
CA VAL A 348 19.93 24.87 -3.69
C VAL A 348 20.86 23.82 -3.03
N PHE A 349 21.28 22.80 -3.76
CA PHE A 349 22.21 21.78 -3.23
C PHE A 349 23.57 22.39 -2.91
N LEU A 350 24.14 23.21 -3.78
CA LEU A 350 25.41 23.91 -3.52
C LEU A 350 25.34 24.78 -2.26
N GLN A 351 24.23 25.46 -2.02
CA GLN A 351 24.03 26.27 -0.83
C GLN A 351 23.98 25.40 0.43
N VAL A 352 23.24 24.28 0.40
CA VAL A 352 23.16 23.35 1.54
C VAL A 352 24.53 22.75 1.86
N LEU A 353 25.28 22.34 0.84
CA LEU A 353 26.62 21.76 1.02
C LEU A 353 27.69 22.74 1.51
N LYS A 354 27.54 24.04 1.22
CA LYS A 354 28.44 25.09 1.71
C LYS A 354 28.17 25.51 3.14
N ASN A 355 26.90 25.44 3.59
CA ASN A 355 26.46 25.94 4.89
C ASN A 355 26.43 24.84 5.98
N ALA A 356 26.85 23.63 5.66
CA ALA A 356 26.97 22.49 6.57
C ALA A 356 28.42 22.15 6.91
#